data_e575ecd6b272b032ec6b05105aeba4ac
#
_entry.id   e575ecd6b272b032ec6b05105aeba4ac
#
_cell.length_a   1.000
_cell.length_b   1.000
_cell.length_c   1.000
_cell.angle_alpha   90.00
_cell.angle_beta   90.00
_cell.angle_gamma   90.00
#
_symmetry.space_group_name_H-M   'P 1'
#
loop_
_entity.id
_entity.type
_entity.pdbx_description
1 polymer ?
#
loop_
_entity_poly.entity_id
_entity_poly.type
_entity_poly.pdbx_seq_one_letter_code
_entity_poly.pdbx_strand_id
1 'polypeptide(L)'
;MGFQQKIAQMSFSNASQHWLRISLRFVAAIFFFSNESSSVLADETKPLTTIVISREQHLKPDHDDYYFTQVLELALAKTVDAYGPYQIKFAPLMPINNRLLREIEFGRVDITWMPYNRHAPEQLMPVKVRLLKNLSDHRVFLIRANDQERFSQVKSVEDLRRLRGGIGSHWPDRTVMEENGLPLVLSVSYFNLFKMLAANRFDYYSRGAHQVLPEVALYADKGIVLERELLLRYDNPVYFYINKTNTRLAERLSVGLKLAMEDGSFDALFAQFDNFIWAESLIKEGNRRVISLSNFSFSDGQ
;
A
#
# COMPACT_ATOMS: atom_id res chain seq x y z
N MET A 1 27.02 -10.43 -26.14
CA MET A 1 27.45 -11.83 -26.03
C MET A 1 28.03 -12.06 -24.63
N GLY A 2 27.43 -12.97 -23.84
CA GLY A 2 28.05 -13.48 -22.60
C GLY A 2 27.35 -13.19 -21.29
N PHE A 3 26.07 -13.58 -21.14
CA PHE A 3 25.51 -13.75 -19.80
C PHE A 3 24.41 -14.87 -19.73
N GLN A 4 24.58 -15.85 -20.61
CA GLN A 4 23.65 -17.00 -20.68
C GLN A 4 24.43 -18.33 -20.66
N GLN A 5 25.26 -18.60 -19.61
CA GLN A 5 25.83 -19.94 -19.41
C GLN A 5 26.45 -20.04 -18.02
N LYS A 6 25.63 -20.26 -16.98
CA LYS A 6 26.09 -20.80 -15.70
C LYS A 6 24.91 -21.30 -14.82
N ILE A 7 23.98 -22.08 -15.37
CA ILE A 7 23.09 -22.94 -14.59
C ILE A 7 22.96 -24.28 -15.33
N ALA A 8 23.94 -25.14 -15.17
CA ALA A 8 23.83 -26.58 -15.35
C ALA A 8 25.09 -27.20 -14.77
N GLN A 9 24.99 -27.76 -13.60
CA GLN A 9 25.75 -28.86 -13.02
C GLN A 9 25.88 -28.70 -11.50
N MET A 10 24.92 -29.24 -10.78
CA MET A 10 25.22 -29.89 -9.49
C MET A 10 24.37 -31.15 -9.39
N SER A 11 25.09 -32.25 -9.52
CA SER A 11 24.63 -33.61 -9.55
C SER A 11 24.13 -34.10 -8.19
N PHE A 12 23.15 -34.95 -8.27
CA PHE A 12 22.74 -35.88 -7.21
C PHE A 12 23.90 -36.75 -6.72
N SER A 13 24.06 -36.89 -5.42
CA SER A 13 24.76 -38.03 -4.84
C SER A 13 23.95 -38.61 -3.67
N ASN A 14 23.71 -39.92 -3.83
CA ASN A 14 23.10 -40.84 -2.89
C ASN A 14 23.81 -40.90 -1.54
N ALA A 15 23.04 -41.07 -0.48
CA ALA A 15 23.52 -41.80 0.70
C ALA A 15 22.36 -42.64 1.30
N SER A 16 22.60 -43.90 1.17
CA SER A 16 21.77 -45.07 1.57
C SER A 16 21.71 -45.26 3.08
N GLN A 17 20.55 -45.76 3.50
CA GLN A 17 20.29 -46.81 4.48
C GLN A 17 21.29 -47.07 5.62
N HIS A 18 20.80 -46.93 6.85
CA HIS A 18 21.23 -47.79 7.96
C HIS A 18 20.03 -48.16 8.84
N TRP A 19 19.59 -49.43 8.65
CA TRP A 19 18.75 -50.16 9.61
C TRP A 19 19.66 -50.84 10.60
N LEU A 20 19.48 -50.65 11.89
CA LEU A 20 19.95 -51.64 12.87
C LEU A 20 18.97 -51.78 14.05
N ARG A 21 18.64 -53.02 14.23
CA ARG A 21 17.78 -53.65 15.22
C ARG A 21 18.17 -53.32 16.64
N ILE A 22 17.20 -53.11 17.53
CA ILE A 22 17.34 -53.36 18.96
C ILE A 22 16.09 -54.08 19.46
N SER A 23 16.41 -55.19 20.14
CA SER A 23 15.59 -56.26 20.65
C SER A 23 14.60 -55.89 21.75
N LEU A 24 13.47 -56.61 21.70
CA LEU A 24 12.47 -56.77 22.76
C LEU A 24 13.08 -57.17 24.11
N ARG A 25 12.71 -56.47 25.18
CA ARG A 25 12.63 -57.03 26.54
C ARG A 25 11.29 -56.66 27.14
N PHE A 26 10.44 -57.66 27.34
CA PHE A 26 9.20 -57.60 28.12
C PHE A 26 9.55 -57.33 29.60
N VAL A 27 8.98 -56.26 30.18
CA VAL A 27 8.79 -56.10 31.61
C VAL A 27 7.31 -55.81 31.82
N ALA A 28 6.62 -56.76 32.46
CA ALA A 28 5.25 -56.56 32.88
C ALA A 28 5.25 -55.62 34.12
N ALA A 29 4.68 -54.46 34.00
CA ALA A 29 4.36 -53.57 35.14
C ALA A 29 2.84 -53.50 35.24
N ILE A 30 2.34 -53.87 36.40
CA ILE A 30 0.94 -53.80 36.81
C ILE A 30 0.58 -52.32 36.93
N PHE A 31 -0.28 -51.82 36.05
CA PHE A 31 -0.82 -50.43 36.15
C PHE A 31 -2.09 -50.42 36.99
N PHE A 32 -2.00 -49.75 38.11
CA PHE A 32 -3.14 -49.19 38.82
C PHE A 32 -3.85 -48.16 37.90
N PHE A 33 -5.09 -48.41 37.56
CA PHE A 33 -5.96 -47.44 36.90
C PHE A 33 -6.31 -46.34 37.93
N SER A 34 -5.55 -45.27 37.94
CA SER A 34 -6.04 -43.97 38.41
C SER A 34 -6.77 -43.33 37.25
N ASN A 35 -8.06 -43.19 37.43
CA ASN A 35 -8.96 -42.54 36.49
C ASN A 35 -8.73 -41.02 36.56
N GLU A 36 -7.63 -40.52 35.99
CA GLU A 36 -7.48 -39.08 35.73
C GLU A 36 -8.32 -38.77 34.50
N SER A 37 -9.42 -38.08 34.76
CA SER A 37 -10.20 -37.40 33.72
C SER A 37 -9.30 -36.33 33.07
N SER A 38 -8.52 -36.76 32.07
CA SER A 38 -7.90 -35.81 31.15
C SER A 38 -9.04 -35.05 30.47
N SER A 39 -9.30 -33.86 30.97
CA SER A 39 -10.08 -32.89 30.21
C SER A 39 -9.30 -32.66 28.91
N VAL A 40 -9.74 -33.33 27.84
CA VAL A 40 -9.38 -32.97 26.47
C VAL A 40 -9.84 -31.53 26.32
N LEU A 41 -8.90 -30.60 26.48
CA LEU A 41 -9.11 -29.24 26.03
C LEU A 41 -9.46 -29.36 24.55
N ALA A 42 -10.73 -29.23 24.24
CA ALA A 42 -11.17 -29.08 22.86
C ALA A 42 -10.38 -27.90 22.32
N ASP A 43 -9.47 -28.16 21.40
CA ASP A 43 -8.83 -27.15 20.60
C ASP A 43 -9.96 -26.47 19.82
N GLU A 44 -10.48 -25.37 20.38
CA GLU A 44 -11.51 -24.56 19.74
C GLU A 44 -10.88 -23.99 18.47
N THR A 45 -11.01 -24.72 17.37
CA THR A 45 -10.58 -24.26 16.06
C THR A 45 -11.31 -22.94 15.78
N LYS A 46 -10.55 -21.85 15.83
CA LYS A 46 -11.08 -20.51 15.60
C LYS A 46 -11.74 -20.46 14.21
N PRO A 47 -12.90 -19.80 14.06
CA PRO A 47 -13.65 -19.81 12.82
C PRO A 47 -12.85 -19.12 11.69
N LEU A 48 -13.01 -19.64 10.47
CA LEU A 48 -12.46 -19.04 9.26
C LEU A 48 -13.07 -17.67 9.03
N THR A 49 -12.23 -16.63 8.95
CA THR A 49 -12.66 -15.27 8.61
C THR A 49 -12.55 -15.07 7.09
N THR A 50 -13.66 -14.77 6.43
CA THR A 50 -13.65 -14.32 5.02
C THR A 50 -13.56 -12.81 4.98
N ILE A 51 -12.66 -12.28 4.12
CA ILE A 51 -12.46 -10.85 3.90
C ILE A 51 -12.63 -10.55 2.41
N VAL A 52 -13.57 -9.67 2.09
CA VAL A 52 -13.89 -9.29 0.71
C VAL A 52 -13.23 -7.97 0.38
N ILE A 53 -12.43 -7.94 -0.70
CA ILE A 53 -11.81 -6.73 -1.23
C ILE A 53 -12.24 -6.49 -2.68
N SER A 54 -12.34 -5.22 -3.08
CA SER A 54 -12.66 -4.83 -4.46
C SER A 54 -11.36 -4.61 -5.23
N ARG A 55 -10.94 -5.60 -6.03
CA ARG A 55 -9.79 -5.50 -6.93
C ARG A 55 -9.82 -6.56 -8.02
N GLU A 56 -8.97 -6.45 -9.01
CA GLU A 56 -8.71 -7.55 -9.94
C GLU A 56 -8.01 -8.72 -9.23
N GLN A 57 -8.40 -9.95 -9.55
CA GLN A 57 -7.86 -11.15 -8.90
C GLN A 57 -6.37 -11.34 -9.22
N HIS A 58 -5.96 -11.01 -10.44
CA HIS A 58 -4.61 -11.20 -10.95
C HIS A 58 -3.93 -9.87 -11.21
N LEU A 59 -3.47 -9.21 -10.15
CA LEU A 59 -2.66 -8.00 -10.27
C LEU A 59 -1.20 -8.35 -10.56
N LYS A 60 -0.60 -7.55 -11.43
CA LYS A 60 0.84 -7.62 -11.64
C LYS A 60 1.57 -6.96 -10.45
N PRO A 61 2.82 -7.37 -10.16
CA PRO A 61 3.60 -6.79 -9.06
C PRO A 61 3.87 -5.28 -9.19
N ASP A 62 3.77 -4.73 -10.39
CA ASP A 62 3.96 -3.30 -10.69
C ASP A 62 2.68 -2.47 -10.51
N HIS A 63 1.54 -3.10 -10.17
CA HIS A 63 0.30 -2.39 -9.88
C HIS A 63 0.26 -1.94 -8.42
N ASP A 64 -0.13 -0.68 -8.16
CA ASP A 64 -0.20 -0.11 -6.81
C ASP A 64 -1.00 -0.97 -5.83
N ASP A 65 -2.15 -1.51 -6.25
CA ASP A 65 -3.00 -2.36 -5.41
C ASP A 65 -2.35 -3.70 -5.02
N TYR A 66 -1.33 -4.15 -5.75
CA TYR A 66 -0.59 -5.36 -5.40
C TYR A 66 0.09 -5.20 -4.04
N TYR A 67 0.81 -4.10 -3.83
CA TYR A 67 1.44 -3.82 -2.54
C TYR A 67 0.44 -3.83 -1.37
N PHE A 68 -0.66 -3.10 -1.48
CA PHE A 68 -1.64 -3.01 -0.40
C PHE A 68 -2.28 -4.37 -0.07
N THR A 69 -2.44 -5.22 -1.07
CA THR A 69 -2.93 -6.59 -0.84
C THR A 69 -1.89 -7.42 -0.09
N GLN A 70 -0.61 -7.30 -0.44
CA GLN A 70 0.46 -8.01 0.29
C GLN A 70 0.57 -7.52 1.74
N VAL A 71 0.39 -6.23 2.01
CA VAL A 71 0.33 -5.67 3.37
C VAL A 71 -0.88 -6.22 4.14
N LEU A 72 -2.04 -6.33 3.50
CA LEU A 72 -3.22 -6.95 4.09
C LEU A 72 -2.97 -8.41 4.44
N GLU A 73 -2.44 -9.19 3.51
CA GLU A 73 -2.09 -10.61 3.72
C GLU A 73 -1.08 -10.78 4.85
N LEU A 74 -0.06 -9.93 4.89
CA LEU A 74 0.94 -9.92 5.96
C LEU A 74 0.31 -9.68 7.33
N ALA A 75 -0.54 -8.66 7.47
CA ALA A 75 -1.22 -8.34 8.73
C ALA A 75 -2.12 -9.49 9.20
N LEU A 76 -2.86 -10.11 8.27
CA LEU A 76 -3.73 -11.24 8.58
C LEU A 76 -2.94 -12.50 8.97
N ALA A 77 -1.83 -12.77 8.28
CA ALA A 77 -0.96 -13.90 8.57
C ALA A 77 -0.32 -13.80 9.97
N LYS A 78 0.11 -12.60 10.38
CA LYS A 78 0.67 -12.34 11.73
C LYS A 78 -0.31 -12.59 12.87
N THR A 79 -1.59 -12.70 12.57
CA THR A 79 -2.65 -12.80 13.58
C THR A 79 -3.45 -14.11 13.54
N VAL A 80 -2.99 -15.11 12.78
CA VAL A 80 -3.70 -16.40 12.65
C VAL A 80 -3.87 -17.09 14.00
N ASP A 81 -2.84 -17.12 14.84
CA ASP A 81 -2.89 -17.76 16.15
C ASP A 81 -3.91 -17.09 17.09
N ALA A 82 -4.04 -15.77 17.03
CA ALA A 82 -4.95 -15.02 17.90
C ALA A 82 -6.38 -14.94 17.36
N TYR A 83 -6.56 -14.80 16.03
CA TYR A 83 -7.85 -14.52 15.41
C TYR A 83 -8.40 -15.66 14.54
N GLY A 84 -7.63 -16.71 14.29
CA GLY A 84 -8.00 -17.84 13.44
C GLY A 84 -7.63 -17.65 11.96
N PRO A 85 -7.86 -18.70 11.15
CA PRO A 85 -7.56 -18.68 9.72
C PRO A 85 -8.37 -17.63 8.97
N TYR A 86 -7.87 -17.24 7.80
CA TYR A 86 -8.53 -16.26 6.93
C TYR A 86 -8.52 -16.71 5.47
N GLN A 87 -9.43 -16.12 4.70
CA GLN A 87 -9.40 -16.17 3.24
C GLN A 87 -9.77 -14.80 2.67
N ILE A 88 -9.11 -14.38 1.61
CA ILE A 88 -9.44 -13.17 0.87
C ILE A 88 -10.27 -13.56 -0.35
N LYS A 89 -11.41 -12.90 -0.52
CA LYS A 89 -12.27 -13.01 -1.71
C LYS A 89 -12.26 -11.69 -2.47
N PHE A 90 -12.35 -11.80 -3.79
CA PHE A 90 -12.29 -10.65 -4.68
C PHE A 90 -13.69 -10.32 -5.21
N ALA A 91 -14.18 -9.13 -4.89
CA ALA A 91 -15.31 -8.52 -5.55
C ALA A 91 -14.85 -7.83 -6.85
N PRO A 92 -15.74 -7.57 -7.81
CA PRO A 92 -15.40 -6.82 -9.01
C PRO A 92 -14.70 -5.51 -8.69
N LEU A 93 -13.67 -5.15 -9.50
CA LEU A 93 -12.94 -3.91 -9.33
C LEU A 93 -13.87 -2.70 -9.42
N MET A 94 -13.82 -1.88 -8.41
CA MET A 94 -14.50 -0.59 -8.34
C MET A 94 -13.48 0.51 -8.05
N PRO A 95 -13.53 1.65 -8.76
CA PRO A 95 -12.71 2.80 -8.39
C PRO A 95 -13.06 3.28 -6.99
N ILE A 96 -12.07 3.86 -6.30
CA ILE A 96 -12.28 4.47 -4.98
C ILE A 96 -13.16 5.72 -5.16
N ASN A 97 -14.44 5.54 -4.92
CA ASN A 97 -15.47 6.56 -5.02
C ASN A 97 -16.64 6.23 -4.08
N ASN A 98 -17.67 7.05 -4.09
CA ASN A 98 -18.86 6.87 -3.25
C ASN A 98 -19.54 5.50 -3.42
N ARG A 99 -19.40 4.84 -4.58
CA ARG A 99 -19.97 3.51 -4.79
C ARG A 99 -19.23 2.47 -3.95
N LEU A 100 -17.90 2.43 -4.05
CA LEU A 100 -17.08 1.49 -3.25
C LEU A 100 -17.29 1.73 -1.75
N LEU A 101 -17.30 3.00 -1.32
CA LEU A 101 -17.50 3.34 0.10
C LEU A 101 -18.87 2.85 0.61
N ARG A 102 -19.93 2.92 -0.21
CA ARG A 102 -21.23 2.33 0.12
C ARG A 102 -21.20 0.80 0.20
N GLU A 103 -20.43 0.13 -0.68
CA GLU A 103 -20.28 -1.34 -0.60
C GLU A 103 -19.65 -1.76 0.72
N ILE A 104 -18.73 -0.95 1.26
CA ILE A 104 -18.12 -1.19 2.58
C ILE A 104 -19.14 -0.87 3.70
N GLU A 105 -19.88 0.21 3.56
CA GLU A 105 -20.95 0.60 4.51
C GLU A 105 -21.99 -0.51 4.65
N PHE A 106 -22.36 -1.17 3.53
CA PHE A 106 -23.32 -2.27 3.52
C PHE A 106 -22.71 -3.66 3.78
N GLY A 107 -21.40 -3.75 4.06
CA GLY A 107 -20.71 -5.01 4.35
C GLY A 107 -20.59 -5.97 3.17
N ARG A 108 -20.69 -5.48 1.92
CA ARG A 108 -20.45 -6.30 0.71
C ARG A 108 -18.99 -6.31 0.29
N VAL A 109 -18.23 -5.29 0.69
CA VAL A 109 -16.78 -5.22 0.68
C VAL A 109 -16.35 -4.93 2.12
N ASP A 110 -15.32 -5.58 2.63
CA ASP A 110 -14.88 -5.42 4.01
C ASP A 110 -13.86 -4.31 4.19
N ILE A 111 -13.00 -4.09 3.19
CA ILE A 111 -11.83 -3.23 3.31
C ILE A 111 -11.47 -2.56 1.98
N THR A 112 -10.99 -1.34 2.07
CA THR A 112 -10.27 -0.62 1.02
C THR A 112 -9.07 0.11 1.62
N TRP A 113 -8.23 0.72 0.77
CA TRP A 113 -7.12 1.58 1.15
C TRP A 113 -7.20 2.89 0.40
N MET A 114 -7.03 3.99 1.11
CA MET A 114 -7.05 5.32 0.51
C MET A 114 -6.31 6.32 1.41
N PRO A 115 -5.89 7.47 0.88
CA PRO A 115 -5.44 8.58 1.69
C PRO A 115 -6.47 8.97 2.73
N TYR A 116 -6.00 9.50 3.87
CA TYR A 116 -6.90 10.01 4.90
C TYR A 116 -7.87 11.02 4.31
N ASN A 117 -9.15 10.82 4.61
CA ASN A 117 -10.22 11.67 4.13
C ASN A 117 -11.19 12.00 5.28
N ARG A 118 -11.19 13.26 5.75
CA ARG A 118 -12.12 13.72 6.79
C ARG A 118 -13.59 13.67 6.37
N HIS A 119 -13.86 13.65 5.06
CA HIS A 119 -15.19 13.55 4.47
C HIS A 119 -15.57 12.10 4.13
N ALA A 120 -14.81 11.12 4.61
CA ALA A 120 -15.23 9.72 4.50
C ALA A 120 -16.58 9.53 5.23
N PRO A 121 -17.46 8.64 4.73
CA PRO A 121 -18.71 8.35 5.43
C PRO A 121 -18.48 7.99 6.89
N GLU A 122 -19.34 8.49 7.79
CA GLU A 122 -19.24 8.23 9.24
C GLU A 122 -19.21 6.74 9.61
N GLN A 123 -19.78 5.90 8.75
CA GLN A 123 -19.81 4.45 8.93
C GLN A 123 -18.46 3.79 8.70
N LEU A 124 -17.50 4.51 8.10
CA LEU A 124 -16.17 4.01 7.85
C LEU A 124 -15.19 4.54 8.90
N MET A 125 -14.21 3.72 9.23
CA MET A 125 -13.11 4.12 10.08
C MET A 125 -11.76 3.70 9.50
N PRO A 126 -10.71 4.54 9.64
CA PRO A 126 -9.35 4.16 9.29
C PRO A 126 -8.71 3.28 10.37
N VAL A 127 -7.99 2.25 9.96
CA VAL A 127 -7.00 1.57 10.80
C VAL A 127 -5.75 2.44 10.80
N LYS A 128 -5.52 3.19 11.88
CA LYS A 128 -4.50 4.27 11.98
C LYS A 128 -3.06 3.73 12.02
N VAL A 129 -2.68 2.97 10.99
CA VAL A 129 -1.29 2.53 10.72
C VAL A 129 -0.97 2.94 9.30
N ARG A 130 0.10 3.73 9.10
CA ARG A 130 0.50 4.26 7.79
C ARG A 130 1.02 3.13 6.89
N LEU A 131 0.30 2.82 5.82
CA LEU A 131 0.64 1.71 4.92
C LEU A 131 1.83 2.02 4.01
N LEU A 132 2.12 3.28 3.74
CA LEU A 132 3.23 3.75 2.90
C LEU A 132 4.30 4.52 3.69
N LYS A 133 4.36 4.31 5.02
CA LYS A 133 5.24 5.13 5.89
C LYS A 133 4.97 6.63 5.63
N ASN A 134 6.00 7.38 5.23
CA ASN A 134 5.89 8.79 4.84
C ASN A 134 5.96 9.04 3.32
N LEU A 135 6.02 8.00 2.49
CA LEU A 135 6.12 8.18 1.03
C LEU A 135 4.91 8.91 0.44
N SER A 136 3.72 8.64 0.96
CA SER A 136 2.49 9.28 0.51
C SER A 136 2.41 10.77 0.82
N ASP A 137 3.23 11.26 1.76
CA ASP A 137 3.32 12.69 2.10
C ASP A 137 4.11 13.49 1.05
N HIS A 138 4.80 12.83 0.14
CA HIS A 138 5.73 13.45 -0.80
C HIS A 138 5.25 13.30 -2.25
N ARG A 139 5.18 14.46 -2.93
CA ARG A 139 4.75 14.55 -4.32
C ARG A 139 5.85 15.14 -5.18
N VAL A 140 5.96 14.63 -6.38
CA VAL A 140 6.81 15.15 -7.45
C VAL A 140 5.93 15.64 -8.61
N PHE A 141 6.50 16.42 -9.52
CA PHE A 141 5.76 16.96 -10.64
C PHE A 141 6.19 16.29 -11.95
N LEU A 142 5.19 15.88 -12.72
CA LEU A 142 5.36 15.60 -14.14
C LEU A 142 5.10 16.89 -14.91
N ILE A 143 6.02 17.23 -15.81
CA ILE A 143 6.00 18.44 -16.63
C ILE A 143 6.33 18.11 -18.09
N ARG A 144 6.13 19.06 -19.01
CA ARG A 144 6.69 18.93 -20.36
C ARG A 144 8.19 19.15 -20.31
N ALA A 145 8.93 18.45 -21.17
CA ALA A 145 10.41 18.48 -21.19
C ALA A 145 10.99 19.91 -21.31
N ASN A 146 10.31 20.81 -22.04
CA ASN A 146 10.75 22.19 -22.26
C ASN A 146 10.40 23.14 -21.11
N ASP A 147 9.71 22.69 -20.07
CA ASP A 147 9.26 23.56 -18.98
C ASP A 147 10.20 23.55 -17.76
N GLN A 148 11.25 22.73 -17.74
CA GLN A 148 12.13 22.58 -16.57
C GLN A 148 12.67 23.94 -16.07
N GLU A 149 13.15 24.80 -16.96
CA GLU A 149 13.70 26.12 -16.56
C GLU A 149 12.66 26.98 -15.85
N ARG A 150 11.40 26.94 -16.30
CA ARG A 150 10.29 27.63 -15.65
C ARG A 150 10.04 27.11 -14.24
N PHE A 151 10.15 25.77 -14.04
CA PHE A 151 9.98 25.16 -12.73
C PHE A 151 11.17 25.43 -11.80
N SER A 152 12.38 25.56 -12.31
CA SER A 152 13.58 25.94 -11.54
C SER A 152 13.45 27.33 -10.88
N GLN A 153 12.56 28.20 -11.39
CA GLN A 153 12.27 29.51 -10.81
C GLN A 153 11.25 29.45 -9.65
N VAL A 154 10.54 28.33 -9.47
CA VAL A 154 9.56 28.14 -8.39
C VAL A 154 10.29 27.95 -7.06
N LYS A 155 10.10 28.86 -6.11
CA LYS A 155 10.77 28.86 -4.79
C LYS A 155 9.81 28.70 -3.62
N SER A 156 8.54 28.98 -3.84
CA SER A 156 7.52 29.04 -2.80
C SER A 156 6.16 28.53 -3.30
N VAL A 157 5.21 28.38 -2.39
CA VAL A 157 3.81 28.08 -2.75
C VAL A 157 3.19 29.22 -3.56
N GLU A 158 3.58 30.46 -3.30
CA GLU A 158 3.12 31.67 -4.05
C GLU A 158 3.53 31.60 -5.52
N ASP A 159 4.74 31.12 -5.82
CA ASP A 159 5.18 30.92 -7.20
C ASP A 159 4.41 29.76 -7.83
N LEU A 160 4.16 28.69 -7.08
CA LEU A 160 3.39 27.54 -7.58
C LEU A 160 1.93 27.93 -7.89
N ARG A 161 1.34 28.89 -7.17
CA ARG A 161 0.00 29.45 -7.45
C ARG A 161 -0.11 30.14 -8.81
N ARG A 162 0.99 30.49 -9.46
CA ARG A 162 1.00 31.05 -10.83
C ARG A 162 0.93 29.98 -11.91
N LEU A 163 1.04 28.71 -11.51
CA LEU A 163 1.01 27.55 -12.39
C LEU A 163 -0.26 26.75 -12.16
N ARG A 164 -0.80 26.16 -13.24
CA ARG A 164 -2.01 25.31 -13.13
C ARG A 164 -1.61 23.85 -12.97
N GLY A 165 -2.11 23.20 -11.92
CA GLY A 165 -1.95 21.78 -11.70
C GLY A 165 -3.08 20.95 -12.34
N GLY A 166 -2.75 19.80 -12.91
CA GLY A 166 -3.73 18.79 -13.28
C GLY A 166 -3.99 17.82 -12.13
N ILE A 167 -5.25 17.43 -11.89
CA ILE A 167 -5.59 16.47 -10.84
C ILE A 167 -6.90 15.72 -11.14
N GLY A 168 -7.05 14.51 -10.57
CA GLY A 168 -8.30 13.77 -10.61
C GLY A 168 -9.41 14.47 -9.82
N SER A 169 -10.59 14.63 -10.42
CA SER A 169 -11.71 15.36 -9.82
C SER A 169 -12.23 14.75 -8.50
N HIS A 170 -12.00 13.47 -8.28
CA HIS A 170 -12.43 12.73 -7.08
C HIS A 170 -11.28 12.37 -6.13
N TRP A 171 -10.08 12.87 -6.40
CA TRP A 171 -8.92 12.55 -5.56
C TRP A 171 -8.89 13.41 -4.31
N PRO A 172 -8.61 12.83 -3.13
CA PRO A 172 -8.50 13.58 -1.87
C PRO A 172 -7.49 14.72 -1.93
N ASP A 173 -6.39 14.53 -2.64
CA ASP A 173 -5.33 15.53 -2.85
C ASP A 173 -5.85 16.85 -3.47
N ARG A 174 -6.94 16.78 -4.22
CA ARG A 174 -7.60 17.96 -4.78
C ARG A 174 -7.94 18.97 -3.68
N THR A 175 -8.58 18.52 -2.60
CA THR A 175 -8.97 19.39 -1.48
C THR A 175 -7.75 20.07 -0.88
N VAL A 176 -6.68 19.32 -0.62
CA VAL A 176 -5.43 19.87 -0.07
C VAL A 176 -4.87 20.97 -0.97
N MET A 177 -4.80 20.72 -2.28
CA MET A 177 -4.25 21.68 -3.23
C MET A 177 -5.15 22.92 -3.37
N GLU A 178 -6.47 22.77 -3.43
CA GLU A 178 -7.45 23.88 -3.49
C GLU A 178 -7.40 24.75 -2.22
N GLU A 179 -7.34 24.14 -1.03
CA GLU A 179 -7.26 24.85 0.26
C GLU A 179 -5.96 25.66 0.40
N ASN A 180 -4.89 25.24 -0.29
CA ASN A 180 -3.64 25.98 -0.37
C ASN A 180 -3.60 27.00 -1.53
N GLY A 181 -4.72 27.21 -2.22
CA GLY A 181 -4.88 28.20 -3.28
C GLY A 181 -4.20 27.85 -4.60
N LEU A 182 -3.89 26.58 -4.85
CA LEU A 182 -3.30 26.15 -6.12
C LEU A 182 -4.37 26.05 -7.21
N PRO A 183 -4.19 26.72 -8.38
CA PRO A 183 -5.12 26.61 -9.48
C PRO A 183 -5.10 25.22 -10.09
N LEU A 184 -6.27 24.58 -10.23
CA LEU A 184 -6.40 23.21 -10.70
C LEU A 184 -7.22 23.07 -11.97
N VAL A 185 -6.83 22.14 -12.82
CA VAL A 185 -7.59 21.63 -13.96
C VAL A 185 -7.97 20.19 -13.67
N LEU A 186 -9.28 19.93 -13.61
CA LEU A 186 -9.83 18.66 -13.16
C LEU A 186 -10.09 17.70 -14.33
N SER A 187 -9.89 16.41 -14.11
CA SER A 187 -10.31 15.36 -15.02
C SER A 187 -10.88 14.17 -14.23
N VAL A 188 -11.93 13.54 -14.75
CA VAL A 188 -12.45 12.27 -14.24
C VAL A 188 -11.59 11.07 -14.67
N SER A 189 -10.74 11.24 -15.68
CA SER A 189 -9.90 10.20 -16.26
C SER A 189 -8.43 10.44 -15.94
N TYR A 190 -7.82 9.49 -15.26
CA TYR A 190 -6.39 9.44 -15.01
C TYR A 190 -5.56 9.54 -16.30
N PHE A 191 -5.90 8.75 -17.31
CA PHE A 191 -5.17 8.73 -18.59
C PHE A 191 -5.29 10.05 -19.38
N ASN A 192 -6.42 10.76 -19.24
CA ASN A 192 -6.59 12.04 -19.91
C ASN A 192 -5.70 13.13 -19.31
N LEU A 193 -5.33 13.06 -18.03
CA LEU A 193 -4.44 14.04 -17.41
C LEU A 193 -3.08 14.08 -18.11
N PHE A 194 -2.50 12.95 -18.50
CA PHE A 194 -1.25 12.92 -19.27
C PHE A 194 -1.41 13.56 -20.66
N LYS A 195 -2.51 13.24 -21.37
CA LYS A 195 -2.80 13.86 -22.68
C LYS A 195 -3.00 15.37 -22.56
N MET A 196 -3.66 15.82 -21.50
CA MET A 196 -3.91 17.24 -21.22
C MET A 196 -2.61 17.98 -20.86
N LEU A 197 -1.70 17.35 -20.08
CA LEU A 197 -0.38 17.91 -19.80
C LEU A 197 0.43 18.08 -21.09
N ALA A 198 0.52 17.04 -21.92
CA ALA A 198 1.20 17.10 -23.21
C ALA A 198 0.61 18.16 -24.15
N ALA A 199 -0.72 18.35 -24.11
CA ALA A 199 -1.44 19.38 -24.90
C ALA A 199 -1.42 20.78 -24.26
N ASN A 200 -0.59 21.04 -23.25
CA ASN A 200 -0.46 22.32 -22.56
C ASN A 200 -1.78 22.88 -21.96
N ARG A 201 -2.66 21.96 -21.51
CA ARG A 201 -3.91 22.36 -20.84
C ARG A 201 -3.70 22.82 -19.40
N PHE A 202 -2.62 22.37 -18.78
CA PHE A 202 -2.10 22.80 -17.49
C PHE A 202 -0.58 22.61 -17.43
N ASP A 203 0.07 23.08 -16.39
CA ASP A 203 1.52 23.22 -16.34
C ASP A 203 2.22 22.02 -15.71
N TYR A 204 1.62 21.40 -14.69
CA TYR A 204 2.20 20.26 -13.97
C TYR A 204 1.14 19.24 -13.54
N TYR A 205 1.55 17.99 -13.42
CA TYR A 205 0.74 16.92 -12.85
C TYR A 205 1.43 16.42 -11.58
N SER A 206 0.79 16.65 -10.42
CA SER A 206 1.32 16.22 -9.12
C SER A 206 1.08 14.74 -8.90
N ARG A 207 2.16 13.97 -8.68
CA ARG A 207 2.10 12.53 -8.46
C ARG A 207 2.83 12.12 -7.18
N GLY A 208 2.39 11.03 -6.54
CA GLY A 208 3.14 10.44 -5.44
C GLY A 208 4.56 10.06 -5.88
N ALA A 209 5.56 10.37 -5.06
CA ALA A 209 6.92 10.01 -5.40
C ALA A 209 7.07 8.51 -5.68
N HIS A 210 6.33 7.68 -4.95
CA HIS A 210 6.30 6.22 -5.10
C HIS A 210 5.57 5.70 -6.35
N GLN A 211 4.84 6.57 -7.08
CA GLN A 211 4.04 6.19 -8.26
C GLN A 211 4.67 6.61 -9.59
N VAL A 212 5.57 7.57 -9.56
CA VAL A 212 5.94 8.35 -10.75
C VAL A 212 6.83 7.62 -11.76
N LEU A 213 7.66 6.66 -11.32
CA LEU A 213 8.63 6.01 -12.24
C LEU A 213 7.98 5.26 -13.41
N PRO A 214 6.98 4.39 -13.19
CA PRO A 214 6.29 3.73 -14.30
C PRO A 214 5.58 4.74 -15.22
N GLU A 215 5.05 5.82 -14.65
CA GLU A 215 4.35 6.85 -15.40
C GLU A 215 5.29 7.64 -16.31
N VAL A 216 6.48 8.03 -15.82
CA VAL A 216 7.50 8.69 -16.64
C VAL A 216 7.91 7.79 -17.81
N ALA A 217 8.17 6.51 -17.55
CA ALA A 217 8.53 5.55 -18.59
C ALA A 217 7.43 5.40 -19.65
N LEU A 218 6.17 5.30 -19.21
CA LEU A 218 5.01 5.10 -20.08
C LEU A 218 4.71 6.30 -21.00
N TYR A 219 5.00 7.52 -20.55
CA TYR A 219 4.65 8.76 -21.25
C TYR A 219 5.86 9.57 -21.75
N ALA A 220 7.05 8.96 -21.75
CA ALA A 220 8.27 9.60 -22.25
C ALA A 220 8.15 10.03 -23.73
N ASP A 221 7.48 9.21 -24.56
CA ASP A 221 7.19 9.47 -25.97
C ASP A 221 6.34 10.72 -26.21
N LYS A 222 5.61 11.17 -25.19
CA LYS A 222 4.76 12.39 -25.21
C LYS A 222 5.49 13.64 -24.72
N GLY A 223 6.79 13.55 -24.49
CA GLY A 223 7.61 14.65 -23.97
C GLY A 223 7.28 15.01 -22.53
N ILE A 224 6.73 14.08 -21.76
CA ILE A 224 6.47 14.23 -20.32
C ILE A 224 7.70 13.72 -19.56
N VAL A 225 8.21 14.53 -18.65
CA VAL A 225 9.38 14.25 -17.83
C VAL A 225 9.10 14.51 -16.35
N LEU A 226 9.93 13.91 -15.51
CA LEU A 226 9.96 14.22 -14.09
C LEU A 226 10.68 15.56 -13.88
N GLU A 227 10.00 16.50 -13.22
CA GLU A 227 10.62 17.75 -12.74
C GLU A 227 11.72 17.41 -11.72
N ARG A 228 12.87 18.11 -11.76
CA ARG A 228 14.09 17.67 -11.07
C ARG A 228 14.41 18.36 -9.76
N GLU A 229 13.76 19.48 -9.42
CA GLU A 229 14.21 20.37 -8.35
C GLU A 229 13.19 20.56 -7.21
N LEU A 230 11.92 20.22 -7.43
CA LEU A 230 10.84 20.48 -6.49
C LEU A 230 10.34 19.18 -5.83
N LEU A 231 9.94 19.31 -4.58
CA LEU A 231 9.24 18.27 -3.82
C LEU A 231 8.09 18.93 -3.07
N LEU A 232 6.85 18.56 -3.38
CA LEU A 232 5.68 19.02 -2.65
C LEU A 232 5.44 18.09 -1.47
N ARG A 233 5.21 18.65 -0.27
CA ARG A 233 5.00 17.87 0.95
C ARG A 233 3.77 18.35 1.71
N TYR A 234 2.94 17.40 2.14
CA TYR A 234 1.84 17.57 3.08
C TYR A 234 1.47 16.21 3.71
N ASP A 235 0.93 16.23 4.91
CA ASP A 235 0.46 14.99 5.55
C ASP A 235 -0.62 14.32 4.70
N ASN A 236 -0.36 13.10 4.24
CA ASN A 236 -1.25 12.34 3.37
C ASN A 236 -1.18 10.84 3.64
N PRO A 237 -1.39 10.42 4.91
CA PRO A 237 -1.27 9.01 5.27
C PRO A 237 -2.30 8.16 4.54
N VAL A 238 -1.87 7.02 4.00
CA VAL A 238 -2.75 6.00 3.46
C VAL A 238 -3.04 4.99 4.54
N TYR A 239 -4.34 4.69 4.72
CA TYR A 239 -4.84 3.73 5.71
C TYR A 239 -5.75 2.69 5.07
N PHE A 240 -5.88 1.53 5.71
CA PHE A 240 -7.03 0.67 5.50
C PHE A 240 -8.28 1.32 6.08
N TYR A 241 -9.38 1.26 5.31
CA TYR A 241 -10.71 1.70 5.75
C TYR A 241 -11.66 0.52 5.77
N ILE A 242 -12.40 0.40 6.86
CA ILE A 242 -13.36 -0.66 7.12
C ILE A 242 -14.66 -0.07 7.65
N ASN A 243 -15.74 -0.87 7.69
CA ASN A 243 -16.95 -0.47 8.40
C ASN A 243 -16.67 -0.37 9.90
N LYS A 244 -17.07 0.74 10.55
CA LYS A 244 -16.81 0.99 11.97
C LYS A 244 -17.43 -0.03 12.92
N THR A 245 -18.43 -0.78 12.46
CA THR A 245 -19.04 -1.87 13.23
C THR A 245 -18.18 -3.13 13.23
N ASN A 246 -17.24 -3.28 12.29
CA ASN A 246 -16.32 -4.42 12.21
C ASN A 246 -15.06 -4.20 13.05
N THR A 247 -15.26 -3.96 14.35
CA THR A 247 -14.19 -3.66 15.31
C THR A 247 -13.17 -4.80 15.42
N ARG A 248 -13.63 -6.06 15.26
CA ARG A 248 -12.75 -7.23 15.30
C ARG A 248 -11.74 -7.23 14.15
N LEU A 249 -12.17 -6.86 12.93
CA LEU A 249 -11.25 -6.75 11.79
C LEU A 249 -10.30 -5.57 11.98
N ALA A 250 -10.78 -4.44 12.50
CA ALA A 250 -9.94 -3.29 12.79
C ALA A 250 -8.81 -3.62 13.76
N GLU A 251 -9.15 -4.28 14.86
CA GLU A 251 -8.19 -4.71 15.88
C GLU A 251 -7.20 -5.72 15.28
N ARG A 252 -7.68 -6.75 14.58
CA ARG A 252 -6.86 -7.74 13.92
C ARG A 252 -5.81 -7.09 13.00
N LEU A 253 -6.23 -6.16 12.14
CA LEU A 253 -5.33 -5.46 11.24
C LEU A 253 -4.34 -4.56 11.99
N SER A 254 -4.80 -3.84 13.00
CA SER A 254 -3.93 -2.99 13.82
C SER A 254 -2.84 -3.80 14.53
N VAL A 255 -3.21 -4.92 15.14
CA VAL A 255 -2.27 -5.84 15.81
C VAL A 255 -1.30 -6.45 14.79
N GLY A 256 -1.82 -6.97 13.67
CA GLY A 256 -0.99 -7.62 12.66
C GLY A 256 0.02 -6.68 12.01
N LEU A 257 -0.39 -5.44 11.71
CA LEU A 257 0.52 -4.43 11.18
C LEU A 257 1.61 -4.04 12.18
N LYS A 258 1.26 -3.89 13.47
CA LYS A 258 2.25 -3.62 14.53
C LYS A 258 3.26 -4.75 14.66
N LEU A 259 2.80 -6.00 14.72
CA LEU A 259 3.69 -7.18 14.76
C LEU A 259 4.61 -7.23 13.54
N ALA A 260 4.09 -6.93 12.35
CA ALA A 260 4.89 -6.90 11.13
C ALA A 260 5.94 -5.77 11.12
N MET A 261 5.65 -4.64 11.76
CA MET A 261 6.63 -3.56 11.96
C MET A 261 7.69 -3.92 13.01
N GLU A 262 7.29 -4.54 14.12
CA GLU A 262 8.16 -4.92 15.21
C GLU A 262 9.18 -6.00 14.79
N ASP A 263 8.77 -6.97 13.97
CA ASP A 263 9.67 -8.03 13.50
C ASP A 263 10.38 -7.73 12.17
N GLY A 264 10.16 -6.55 11.61
CA GLY A 264 10.80 -6.09 10.37
C GLY A 264 10.21 -6.67 9.08
N SER A 265 9.18 -7.52 9.13
CA SER A 265 8.58 -8.11 7.93
C SER A 265 7.80 -7.08 7.07
N PHE A 266 7.30 -6.02 7.71
CA PHE A 266 6.72 -4.88 6.98
C PHE A 266 7.79 -4.16 6.14
N ASP A 267 8.96 -3.89 6.71
CA ASP A 267 10.07 -3.26 5.99
C ASP A 267 10.64 -4.17 4.90
N ALA A 268 10.72 -5.47 5.17
CA ALA A 268 11.15 -6.46 4.18
C ALA A 268 10.19 -6.54 2.97
N LEU A 269 8.87 -6.45 3.20
CA LEU A 269 7.88 -6.36 2.13
C LEU A 269 8.02 -5.05 1.36
N PHE A 270 8.12 -3.93 2.05
CA PHE A 270 8.28 -2.60 1.46
C PHE A 270 9.51 -2.51 0.55
N ALA A 271 10.62 -3.12 0.95
CA ALA A 271 11.87 -3.17 0.20
C ALA A 271 11.82 -4.01 -1.09
N GLN A 272 10.74 -4.75 -1.35
CA GLN A 272 10.56 -5.49 -2.60
C GLN A 272 10.07 -4.61 -3.76
N PHE A 273 9.72 -3.35 -3.49
CA PHE A 273 9.17 -2.41 -4.47
C PHE A 273 10.22 -1.36 -4.84
N ASP A 274 10.85 -1.52 -5.99
CA ASP A 274 11.93 -0.63 -6.47
C ASP A 274 11.52 0.84 -6.53
N ASN A 275 10.28 1.13 -6.91
CA ASN A 275 9.73 2.47 -6.93
C ASN A 275 9.62 3.09 -5.52
N PHE A 276 9.41 2.30 -4.48
CA PHE A 276 9.39 2.77 -3.10
C PHE A 276 10.81 3.08 -2.61
N ILE A 277 11.76 2.19 -2.87
CA ILE A 277 13.17 2.39 -2.54
C ILE A 277 13.74 3.62 -3.24
N TRP A 278 13.39 3.80 -4.51
CA TRP A 278 13.75 5.00 -5.26
C TRP A 278 13.16 6.26 -4.62
N ALA A 279 11.87 6.24 -4.24
CA ALA A 279 11.22 7.39 -3.60
C ALA A 279 11.82 7.71 -2.23
N GLU A 280 12.14 6.69 -1.41
CA GLU A 280 12.87 6.90 -0.14
C GLU A 280 14.24 7.54 -0.37
N SER A 281 14.99 7.08 -1.37
CA SER A 281 16.29 7.65 -1.74
C SER A 281 16.15 9.11 -2.16
N LEU A 282 15.19 9.42 -3.03
CA LEU A 282 14.91 10.78 -3.50
C LEU A 282 14.58 11.74 -2.34
N ILE A 283 13.79 11.28 -1.38
CA ILE A 283 13.42 12.08 -0.18
C ILE A 283 14.64 12.26 0.74
N LYS A 284 15.41 11.18 0.96
CA LYS A 284 16.57 11.17 1.86
C LYS A 284 17.74 12.02 1.34
N GLU A 285 17.98 12.02 0.04
CA GLU A 285 19.03 12.82 -0.60
C GLU A 285 18.86 14.32 -0.35
N GLY A 286 17.63 14.80 -0.16
CA GLY A 286 17.35 16.20 0.21
C GLY A 286 17.74 17.22 -0.86
N ASN A 287 18.01 16.79 -2.09
CA ASN A 287 18.50 17.66 -3.17
C ASN A 287 17.38 18.51 -3.81
N ARG A 288 16.11 18.23 -3.44
CA ARG A 288 14.95 18.95 -3.96
C ARG A 288 14.48 20.03 -2.99
N ARG A 289 14.06 21.15 -3.56
CA ARG A 289 13.41 22.21 -2.78
C ARG A 289 12.04 21.75 -2.34
N VAL A 290 11.83 21.69 -1.03
CA VAL A 290 10.56 21.27 -0.43
C VAL A 290 9.61 22.47 -0.38
N ILE A 291 8.43 22.31 -1.00
CA ILE A 291 7.29 23.23 -0.86
C ILE A 291 6.27 22.50 0.03
N SER A 292 6.04 23.04 1.22
CA SER A 292 5.09 22.43 2.17
C SER A 292 3.71 23.05 2.00
N LEU A 293 2.68 22.21 1.98
CA LEU A 293 1.28 22.61 2.04
C LEU A 293 0.69 22.19 3.38
N SER A 294 -0.29 22.96 3.84
CA SER A 294 -1.11 22.57 4.99
C SER A 294 -2.17 21.57 4.54
N ASN A 295 -2.30 20.44 5.25
CA ASN A 295 -3.45 19.57 5.10
C ASN A 295 -4.38 19.81 6.30
N PHE A 296 -5.31 20.74 6.15
CA PHE A 296 -6.28 21.10 7.19
C PHE A 296 -7.20 19.93 7.55
N SER A 297 -7.37 18.98 6.65
CA SER A 297 -8.12 17.76 6.93
C SER A 297 -7.48 16.88 8.00
N PHE A 298 -6.16 16.98 8.18
CA PHE A 298 -5.41 16.14 9.12
C PHE A 298 -5.17 16.83 10.47
N SER A 299 -5.11 18.18 10.50
CA SER A 299 -4.82 18.96 11.69
C SER A 299 -5.95 18.98 12.74
N ASP A 300 -7.20 18.75 12.32
CA ASP A 300 -8.37 18.83 13.18
C ASP A 300 -8.72 17.51 13.91
N GLY A 301 -7.87 16.48 13.79
CA GLY A 301 -8.12 15.13 14.30
C GLY A 301 -7.03 14.54 15.22
N GLN A 302 -6.10 15.38 15.73
CA GLN A 302 -5.12 14.95 16.75
C GLN A 302 -5.57 15.26 18.15
#